data_3ce1a7c1b7996ac5de4814302e115a32
#
_entry.id   3ce1a7c1b7996ac5de4814302e115a32
#
_cell.length_a   1.000
_cell.length_b   1.000
_cell.length_c   1.000
_cell.angle_alpha   90.00
_cell.angle_beta   90.00
_cell.angle_gamma   90.00
#
_symmetry.space_group_name_H-M   'P 1'
#
loop_
_entity.id
_entity.type
_entity.pdbx_description
1 polymer ?
#
loop_
_entity_poly.entity_id
_entity_poly.type
_entity_poly.pdbx_seq_one_letter_code
_entity_poly.pdbx_strand_id
1 'polypeptide(L)'
;VSDPENYKPMKKTLLIFILLIPLQTSIFCSNNITVKTGEIKDMVLIYNGGAHRKVIWDESHFEPYVSYHDEKNKEDYWLFDGFLFLEILDGNGRGYASGYAKESARKEEWIGLIDQYLTKGNAIQALDNCIENAKNNCGRLTKRKIVISLPEPIPNQKDWGELNGKKLDFSNDEDRITACKWYIDFIIQRFNDANMRNVELQGFYWLAEEATNTRTFVHEIANYVHDKMLSMYWIPYFKSDGYNEWKSLGFDQAFLQPNHFFNDTIPDSRIDDACQIAKSYGMSMEMEFDERATEQGGKRNRMKAYIDGFNRNNIFEKTDVAYYQGNDAFYQLRYGTENDVELYNELASIIAKRQKKYINK
;
A
#
# COMPACT_ATOMS: atom_id res chain seq x y z
N VAL A 1 -96.66 10.23 -35.23
CA VAL A 1 -96.69 11.17 -36.32
C VAL A 1 -95.93 12.43 -35.95
N SER A 2 -94.92 12.70 -36.59
CA SER A 2 -94.30 13.94 -36.98
C SER A 2 -92.79 13.97 -36.72
N ASP A 3 -92.25 14.21 -37.79
CA ASP A 3 -90.95 14.16 -38.43
C ASP A 3 -89.94 15.21 -37.90
N PRO A 4 -88.72 14.96 -38.26
CA PRO A 4 -87.56 15.63 -37.63
C PRO A 4 -87.12 16.84 -38.38
N GLU A 5 -86.33 17.68 -37.86
CA GLU A 5 -85.28 18.44 -38.52
C GLU A 5 -84.79 19.60 -37.63
N ASN A 6 -83.49 19.74 -37.67
CA ASN A 6 -82.64 20.85 -37.24
C ASN A 6 -81.87 20.71 -35.92
N TYR A 7 -80.83 19.87 -36.00
CA TYR A 7 -79.74 20.02 -35.08
C TYR A 7 -78.48 20.48 -35.81
N LYS A 8 -78.14 21.77 -35.63
CA LYS A 8 -76.82 22.28 -36.00
C LYS A 8 -75.79 21.85 -35.02
N PRO A 9 -74.69 21.22 -35.36
CA PRO A 9 -73.65 20.86 -34.44
C PRO A 9 -72.88 22.10 -34.00
N MET A 10 -72.90 22.35 -32.68
CA MET A 10 -71.97 23.27 -31.98
C MET A 10 -70.53 22.74 -32.12
N LYS A 11 -69.64 23.46 -32.77
CA LYS A 11 -68.23 23.22 -32.79
C LYS A 11 -67.69 23.41 -31.36
N LYS A 12 -67.43 22.30 -30.62
CA LYS A 12 -66.64 22.33 -29.40
C LYS A 12 -65.19 22.55 -29.80
N THR A 13 -64.65 23.75 -29.55
CA THR A 13 -63.22 24.02 -29.60
C THR A 13 -62.59 23.38 -28.39
N LEU A 14 -61.89 22.24 -28.60
CA LEU A 14 -61.09 21.56 -27.58
C LEU A 14 -59.81 22.39 -27.40
N LEU A 15 -59.74 23.18 -26.32
CA LEU A 15 -58.49 23.80 -25.88
C LEU A 15 -57.66 22.70 -25.25
N ILE A 16 -56.66 22.22 -25.98
CA ILE A 16 -55.61 21.33 -25.44
C ILE A 16 -54.64 22.22 -24.66
N PHE A 17 -54.77 22.22 -23.33
CA PHE A 17 -53.71 22.71 -22.46
C PHE A 17 -52.56 21.70 -22.52
N ILE A 18 -51.53 21.97 -23.29
CA ILE A 18 -50.25 21.31 -23.23
C ILE A 18 -49.58 21.78 -21.94
N LEU A 19 -49.68 21.02 -20.86
CA LEU A 19 -48.82 21.17 -19.68
C LEU A 19 -47.39 20.83 -20.12
N LEU A 20 -46.59 21.83 -20.42
CA LEU A 20 -45.15 21.70 -20.48
C LEU A 20 -44.62 21.41 -19.07
N ILE A 21 -44.50 20.14 -18.74
CA ILE A 21 -43.71 19.69 -17.58
C ILE A 21 -42.26 19.86 -18.04
N PRO A 22 -41.44 20.72 -17.38
CA PRO A 22 -40.04 20.73 -17.67
C PRO A 22 -39.47 19.38 -17.20
N LEU A 23 -39.04 18.56 -18.17
CA LEU A 23 -38.17 17.42 -17.91
C LEU A 23 -36.90 17.99 -17.33
N GLN A 24 -36.79 18.04 -16.00
CA GLN A 24 -35.52 18.19 -15.34
C GLN A 24 -34.76 16.87 -15.61
N THR A 25 -34.03 16.86 -16.71
CA THR A 25 -32.92 15.93 -16.86
C THR A 25 -31.93 16.26 -15.77
N SER A 26 -32.01 15.51 -14.65
CA SER A 26 -30.92 15.38 -13.71
C SER A 26 -29.77 14.80 -14.53
N ILE A 27 -28.91 15.68 -15.03
CA ILE A 27 -27.57 15.31 -15.43
C ILE A 27 -26.91 14.83 -14.14
N PHE A 28 -26.97 13.52 -13.90
CA PHE A 28 -25.98 12.87 -13.05
C PHE A 28 -24.66 13.09 -13.76
N CYS A 29 -24.03 14.23 -13.49
CA CYS A 29 -22.60 14.35 -13.59
C CYS A 29 -22.07 13.30 -12.61
N SER A 30 -21.77 12.10 -13.09
CA SER A 30 -20.77 11.27 -12.43
C SER A 30 -19.49 12.11 -12.53
N ASN A 31 -19.25 12.93 -11.52
CA ASN A 31 -17.91 13.39 -11.24
C ASN A 31 -17.13 12.12 -10.97
N ASN A 32 -16.54 11.54 -12.01
CA ASN A 32 -15.36 10.75 -11.87
C ASN A 32 -14.34 11.70 -11.23
N ILE A 33 -14.41 11.82 -9.92
CA ILE A 33 -13.31 12.31 -9.12
C ILE A 33 -12.23 11.27 -9.37
N THR A 34 -11.42 11.50 -10.39
CA THR A 34 -10.12 10.89 -10.48
C THR A 34 -9.40 11.39 -9.24
N VAL A 35 -9.48 10.63 -8.15
CA VAL A 35 -8.58 10.76 -7.03
C VAL A 35 -7.21 10.67 -7.69
N LYS A 36 -6.50 11.78 -7.77
CA LYS A 36 -5.08 11.77 -8.09
C LYS A 36 -4.42 11.13 -6.89
N THR A 37 -4.49 9.82 -6.82
CA THR A 37 -3.70 9.03 -5.89
C THR A 37 -2.26 9.43 -6.19
N GLY A 38 -1.63 10.07 -5.23
CA GLY A 38 -0.23 10.42 -5.38
C GLY A 38 0.53 9.11 -5.52
N GLU A 39 0.98 8.78 -6.71
CA GLU A 39 1.73 7.56 -6.99
C GLU A 39 2.96 7.51 -6.08
N ILE A 40 3.21 6.38 -5.44
CA ILE A 40 4.45 6.08 -4.73
C ILE A 40 5.41 5.45 -5.73
N LYS A 41 6.60 6.00 -5.84
CA LYS A 41 7.61 5.54 -6.81
C LYS A 41 8.58 4.53 -6.23
N ASP A 42 8.97 4.74 -4.99
CA ASP A 42 9.91 3.89 -4.27
C ASP A 42 9.39 3.69 -2.84
N MET A 43 8.75 2.56 -2.59
CA MET A 43 8.12 2.23 -1.31
C MET A 43 8.96 1.23 -0.53
N VAL A 44 9.49 1.63 0.62
CA VAL A 44 10.21 0.70 1.49
C VAL A 44 9.28 0.08 2.53
N LEU A 45 9.45 -1.22 2.76
CA LEU A 45 8.71 -1.98 3.77
C LEU A 45 9.41 -1.88 5.13
N ILE A 46 8.66 -1.46 6.15
CA ILE A 46 9.12 -1.25 7.53
C ILE A 46 8.40 -2.21 8.45
N TYR A 47 9.06 -3.29 8.80
CA TYR A 47 8.55 -4.24 9.79
C TYR A 47 8.67 -3.67 11.20
N ASN A 48 7.55 -3.46 11.85
CA ASN A 48 7.47 -2.92 13.20
C ASN A 48 6.20 -3.40 13.92
N GLY A 49 6.26 -3.60 15.22
CA GLY A 49 5.10 -3.91 16.07
C GLY A 49 5.05 -5.33 16.65
N GLY A 50 5.83 -6.27 16.12
CA GLY A 50 5.94 -7.60 16.69
C GLY A 50 6.91 -7.62 17.90
N ALA A 51 6.52 -8.24 19.02
CA ALA A 51 7.34 -8.34 20.22
C ALA A 51 8.70 -9.02 20.00
N HIS A 52 8.86 -9.78 18.94
CA HIS A 52 10.10 -10.44 18.53
C HIS A 52 11.08 -9.50 17.79
N ARG A 53 10.61 -8.31 17.34
CA ARG A 53 11.45 -7.35 16.61
C ARG A 53 12.43 -6.69 17.57
N LYS A 54 13.70 -6.69 17.18
CA LYS A 54 14.79 -6.07 17.97
C LYS A 54 15.14 -4.67 17.48
N VAL A 55 14.78 -4.35 16.23
CA VAL A 55 15.05 -3.05 15.63
C VAL A 55 14.17 -1.99 16.29
N ILE A 56 14.80 -0.90 16.71
CA ILE A 56 14.12 0.29 17.18
C ILE A 56 14.20 1.33 16.04
N TRP A 57 13.05 1.66 15.47
CA TRP A 57 12.95 2.62 14.40
C TRP A 57 12.95 4.05 14.93
N ASP A 58 14.11 4.51 15.40
CA ASP A 58 14.35 5.89 15.81
C ASP A 58 14.83 6.77 14.63
N GLU A 59 15.10 8.05 14.90
CA GLU A 59 15.51 9.02 13.87
C GLU A 59 16.81 8.58 13.16
N SER A 60 17.79 8.10 13.93
CA SER A 60 19.08 7.67 13.37
C SER A 60 18.95 6.43 12.49
N HIS A 61 18.02 5.55 12.85
CA HIS A 61 17.77 4.35 12.06
C HIS A 61 17.10 4.67 10.70
N PHE A 62 16.31 5.76 10.63
CA PHE A 62 15.69 6.21 9.38
C PHE A 62 16.61 7.00 8.46
N GLU A 63 17.75 7.53 8.93
CA GLU A 63 18.64 8.37 8.11
C GLU A 63 18.94 7.76 6.72
N PRO A 64 19.42 6.48 6.61
CA PRO A 64 19.77 5.90 5.32
C PRO A 64 18.58 5.59 4.41
N TYR A 65 17.35 5.71 4.90
CA TYR A 65 16.11 5.56 4.13
C TYR A 65 15.54 6.90 3.65
N VAL A 66 15.83 7.96 4.37
CA VAL A 66 15.30 9.30 4.09
C VAL A 66 16.19 10.04 3.12
N SER A 67 17.51 9.96 3.30
CA SER A 67 18.46 10.71 2.49
C SER A 67 19.71 9.90 2.14
N TYR A 68 20.35 10.30 1.05
CA TYR A 68 21.60 9.71 0.55
C TYR A 68 22.60 10.80 0.22
N HIS A 69 23.78 10.74 0.83
CA HIS A 69 24.92 11.57 0.46
C HIS A 69 25.74 10.89 -0.63
N ASP A 70 25.81 11.51 -1.81
CA ASP A 70 26.68 11.05 -2.90
C ASP A 70 28.08 11.62 -2.73
N GLU A 71 28.98 10.81 -2.20
CA GLU A 71 30.38 11.18 -1.96
C GLU A 71 31.10 11.68 -3.22
N LYS A 72 30.69 11.18 -4.39
CA LYS A 72 31.30 11.54 -5.67
C LYS A 72 30.91 12.93 -6.13
N ASN A 73 29.63 13.28 -6.00
CA ASN A 73 29.09 14.56 -6.44
C ASN A 73 29.03 15.59 -5.30
N LYS A 74 29.24 15.17 -4.04
CA LYS A 74 29.09 15.99 -2.84
C LYS A 74 27.69 16.62 -2.73
N GLU A 75 26.68 15.86 -3.10
CA GLU A 75 25.28 16.28 -3.06
C GLU A 75 24.45 15.32 -2.20
N ASP A 76 23.44 15.86 -1.52
CA ASP A 76 22.47 15.11 -0.76
C ASP A 76 21.18 14.95 -1.55
N TYR A 77 20.63 13.75 -1.54
CA TYR A 77 19.42 13.38 -2.26
C TYR A 77 18.38 12.78 -1.34
N TRP A 78 17.13 13.07 -1.63
CA TRP A 78 16.03 12.33 -1.04
C TRP A 78 16.00 10.90 -1.57
N LEU A 79 15.65 9.94 -0.68
CA LEU A 79 15.43 8.55 -1.06
C LEU A 79 13.92 8.23 -1.08
N PHE A 80 13.49 7.18 -0.41
CA PHE A 80 12.13 6.64 -0.50
C PHE A 80 11.04 7.71 -0.32
N ASP A 81 10.03 7.68 -1.19
CA ASP A 81 8.86 8.56 -1.10
C ASP A 81 7.66 7.90 -0.43
N GLY A 82 7.68 6.57 -0.28
CA GLY A 82 6.70 5.77 0.43
C GLY A 82 7.29 4.86 1.51
N PHE A 83 6.60 4.77 2.62
CA PHE A 83 6.97 3.90 3.75
C PHE A 83 5.76 3.05 4.14
N LEU A 84 5.87 1.75 3.92
CA LEU A 84 4.84 0.79 4.29
C LEU A 84 5.15 0.19 5.66
N PHE A 85 4.36 0.54 6.66
CA PHE A 85 4.44 -0.05 8.00
C PHE A 85 3.56 -1.30 8.07
N LEU A 86 4.19 -2.43 8.38
CA LEU A 86 3.51 -3.73 8.44
C LEU A 86 4.10 -4.63 9.51
N GLU A 87 3.32 -5.64 9.88
CA GLU A 87 3.77 -6.79 10.66
C GLU A 87 2.93 -8.01 10.33
N ILE A 88 3.55 -9.18 10.33
CA ILE A 88 2.90 -10.47 10.05
C ILE A 88 2.62 -11.25 11.33
N LEU A 89 3.48 -11.10 12.36
CA LEU A 89 3.40 -11.80 13.63
C LEU A 89 3.41 -10.82 14.80
N ASP A 90 2.58 -11.05 15.82
CA ASP A 90 2.61 -10.24 17.05
C ASP A 90 3.85 -10.52 17.91
N GLY A 91 4.57 -11.61 17.66
CA GLY A 91 5.72 -12.08 18.43
C GLY A 91 5.35 -12.85 19.70
N ASN A 92 4.06 -13.06 19.98
CA ASN A 92 3.53 -13.79 21.14
C ASN A 92 2.70 -15.02 20.72
N GLY A 93 2.75 -15.41 19.44
CA GLY A 93 2.13 -16.62 18.90
C GLY A 93 0.91 -16.38 18.02
N ARG A 94 0.54 -15.10 17.75
CA ARG A 94 -0.57 -14.75 16.88
C ARG A 94 -0.10 -14.15 15.56
N GLY A 95 -0.84 -14.43 14.48
CA GLY A 95 -0.57 -13.91 13.14
C GLY A 95 -1.62 -12.91 12.67
N TYR A 96 -1.16 -11.91 11.93
CA TYR A 96 -2.01 -10.92 11.27
C TYR A 96 -2.45 -11.36 9.87
N ALA A 97 -1.91 -12.47 9.36
CA ALA A 97 -2.31 -13.09 8.10
C ALA A 97 -2.36 -14.62 8.21
N SER A 98 -3.18 -15.25 7.37
CA SER A 98 -3.36 -16.69 7.32
C SER A 98 -2.06 -17.43 7.02
N GLY A 99 -1.84 -18.57 7.67
CA GLY A 99 -0.71 -19.46 7.40
C GLY A 99 0.58 -19.13 8.14
N TYR A 100 0.71 -17.98 8.80
CA TYR A 100 1.94 -17.56 9.48
C TYR A 100 1.99 -17.95 10.97
N ALA A 101 0.86 -18.10 11.63
CA ALA A 101 0.76 -18.54 13.01
C ALA A 101 -0.42 -19.49 13.20
N LYS A 102 -0.39 -20.26 14.31
CA LYS A 102 -1.48 -21.15 14.67
C LYS A 102 -2.73 -20.38 15.12
N GLU A 103 -2.53 -19.28 15.82
CA GLU A 103 -3.60 -18.44 16.33
C GLU A 103 -3.66 -17.12 15.57
N SER A 104 -4.88 -16.64 15.32
CA SER A 104 -5.13 -15.39 14.63
C SER A 104 -5.07 -14.20 15.59
N ALA A 105 -4.58 -13.05 15.14
CA ALA A 105 -4.60 -11.81 15.90
C ALA A 105 -6.03 -11.34 16.15
N ARG A 106 -6.29 -10.86 17.38
CA ARG A 106 -7.58 -10.35 17.80
C ARG A 106 -7.64 -8.83 17.67
N LYS A 107 -8.75 -8.24 18.06
CA LYS A 107 -8.95 -6.80 18.07
C LYS A 107 -7.88 -6.05 18.88
N GLU A 108 -7.51 -6.61 20.05
CA GLU A 108 -6.48 -6.01 20.90
C GLU A 108 -5.11 -5.98 20.22
N GLU A 109 -4.72 -7.06 19.54
CA GLU A 109 -3.48 -7.10 18.77
C GLU A 109 -3.53 -6.12 17.58
N TRP A 110 -4.67 -5.95 16.91
CA TRP A 110 -4.84 -4.94 15.86
C TRP A 110 -4.70 -3.50 16.40
N ILE A 111 -5.27 -3.21 17.57
CA ILE A 111 -5.08 -1.92 18.25
C ILE A 111 -3.61 -1.71 18.62
N GLY A 112 -3.00 -2.73 19.24
CA GLY A 112 -1.60 -2.68 19.65
C GLY A 112 -0.64 -2.43 18.49
N LEU A 113 -0.95 -2.93 17.29
CA LEU A 113 -0.14 -2.72 16.11
C LEU A 113 -0.06 -1.23 15.71
N ILE A 114 -1.19 -0.54 15.64
CA ILE A 114 -1.20 0.90 15.33
C ILE A 114 -0.60 1.73 16.48
N ASP A 115 -0.75 1.32 17.72
CA ASP A 115 -0.11 1.97 18.86
C ASP A 115 1.42 1.92 18.74
N GLN A 116 1.99 0.79 18.28
CA GLN A 116 3.42 0.67 18.01
C GLN A 116 3.86 1.60 16.86
N TYR A 117 3.09 1.70 15.78
CA TYR A 117 3.42 2.59 14.66
C TYR A 117 3.41 4.07 15.02
N LEU A 118 2.58 4.47 16.00
CA LEU A 118 2.42 5.86 16.44
C LEU A 118 3.08 6.14 17.80
N THR A 119 3.97 5.25 18.27
CA THR A 119 4.71 5.44 19.52
C THR A 119 5.56 6.71 19.44
N LYS A 120 5.47 7.53 20.50
CA LYS A 120 6.20 8.80 20.59
C LYS A 120 7.72 8.58 20.51
N GLY A 121 8.37 9.31 19.60
CA GLY A 121 9.83 9.28 19.39
C GLY A 121 10.30 8.03 18.64
N ASN A 122 9.39 7.23 18.11
CA ASN A 122 9.71 5.99 17.38
C ASN A 122 8.84 5.86 16.13
N ALA A 123 9.14 4.91 15.26
CA ALA A 123 8.40 4.54 14.06
C ALA A 123 8.00 5.78 13.22
N ILE A 124 6.71 6.00 12.95
CA ILE A 124 6.25 7.08 12.05
C ILE A 124 6.64 8.47 12.59
N GLN A 125 6.63 8.70 13.92
CA GLN A 125 7.05 9.99 14.46
C GLN A 125 8.56 10.22 14.32
N ALA A 126 9.37 9.20 14.52
CA ALA A 126 10.82 9.28 14.29
C ALA A 126 11.13 9.55 12.81
N LEU A 127 10.40 8.90 11.89
CA LEU A 127 10.49 9.19 10.47
C LEU A 127 10.13 10.65 10.15
N ASP A 128 9.03 11.17 10.72
CA ASP A 128 8.60 12.57 10.55
C ASP A 128 9.71 13.56 10.96
N ASN A 129 10.33 13.31 12.11
CA ASN A 129 11.45 14.12 12.61
C ASN A 129 12.71 13.98 11.73
N CYS A 130 13.04 12.76 11.32
CA CYS A 130 14.19 12.51 10.44
C CYS A 130 14.06 13.27 9.11
N ILE A 131 12.85 13.28 8.52
CA ILE A 131 12.56 14.06 7.30
C ILE A 131 12.75 15.56 7.57
N GLU A 132 12.29 16.09 8.72
CA GLU A 132 12.48 17.50 9.07
C GLU A 132 13.96 17.86 9.10
N ASN A 133 14.79 17.03 9.73
CA ASN A 133 16.25 17.25 9.82
C ASN A 133 16.93 17.19 8.45
N ALA A 134 16.52 16.25 7.57
CA ALA A 134 17.11 16.07 6.25
C ALA A 134 16.82 17.25 5.28
N LYS A 135 15.78 18.07 5.54
CA LYS A 135 15.49 19.26 4.71
C LYS A 135 16.62 20.27 4.66
N ASN A 136 17.45 20.31 5.69
CA ASN A 136 18.60 21.22 5.73
C ASN A 136 19.61 20.93 4.61
N ASN A 137 19.74 19.67 4.22
CA ASN A 137 20.73 19.21 3.24
C ASN A 137 20.07 18.91 1.88
N CYS A 138 18.94 18.19 1.90
CA CYS A 138 18.25 17.76 0.67
C CYS A 138 17.28 18.80 0.09
N GLY A 139 17.05 19.92 0.81
CA GLY A 139 16.13 20.96 0.38
C GLY A 139 14.65 20.66 0.68
N ARG A 140 13.77 21.56 0.19
CA ARG A 140 12.34 21.49 0.48
C ARG A 140 11.68 20.28 -0.19
N LEU A 141 10.76 19.65 0.51
CA LEU A 141 10.07 18.45 0.05
C LEU A 141 8.57 18.54 0.30
N THR A 142 7.78 17.90 -0.56
CA THR A 142 6.40 17.50 -0.26
C THR A 142 6.41 16.39 0.79
N LYS A 143 5.30 16.22 1.52
CA LYS A 143 5.18 15.15 2.51
C LYS A 143 5.51 13.77 1.91
N ARG A 144 6.19 12.94 2.71
CA ARG A 144 6.38 11.52 2.37
C ARG A 144 5.11 10.73 2.71
N LYS A 145 4.91 9.65 2.02
CA LYS A 145 3.67 8.88 2.04
C LYS A 145 3.78 7.69 2.97
N ILE A 146 2.80 7.56 3.85
CA ILE A 146 2.68 6.41 4.75
C ILE A 146 1.59 5.50 4.22
N VAL A 147 1.92 4.22 4.13
CA VAL A 147 0.97 3.13 3.89
C VAL A 147 0.97 2.25 5.13
N ILE A 148 -0.21 1.86 5.60
CA ILE A 148 -0.35 1.03 6.81
C ILE A 148 -1.02 -0.28 6.43
N SER A 149 -0.46 -1.39 6.93
CA SER A 149 -1.04 -2.71 6.66
C SER A 149 -2.40 -2.90 7.34
N LEU A 150 -3.33 -3.48 6.61
CA LEU A 150 -4.58 -4.01 7.14
C LEU A 150 -4.39 -5.50 7.44
N PRO A 151 -4.49 -5.93 8.71
CA PRO A 151 -4.49 -7.35 9.03
C PRO A 151 -5.59 -8.10 8.29
N GLU A 152 -5.30 -9.31 7.87
CA GLU A 152 -6.32 -10.18 7.28
C GLU A 152 -7.37 -10.56 8.35
N PRO A 153 -8.66 -10.36 8.10
CA PRO A 153 -9.71 -10.93 8.93
C PRO A 153 -9.78 -12.43 8.65
N ILE A 154 -8.96 -13.21 9.37
CA ILE A 154 -8.67 -14.62 9.08
C ILE A 154 -9.95 -15.46 9.15
N PRO A 155 -10.24 -16.29 8.11
CA PRO A 155 -11.48 -17.06 8.04
C PRO A 155 -11.74 -17.93 9.28
N ASN A 156 -13.01 -18.03 9.67
CA ASN A 156 -13.49 -18.85 10.79
C ASN A 156 -13.02 -18.45 12.19
N GLN A 157 -12.32 -17.31 12.34
CA GLN A 157 -11.97 -16.78 13.66
C GLN A 157 -13.23 -16.34 14.41
N LYS A 158 -13.39 -16.78 15.67
CA LYS A 158 -14.57 -16.47 16.52
C LYS A 158 -14.21 -15.72 17.81
N ASP A 159 -12.94 -15.50 18.05
CA ASP A 159 -12.40 -14.82 19.22
C ASP A 159 -11.79 -13.45 18.90
N TRP A 160 -12.07 -12.91 17.70
CA TRP A 160 -11.50 -11.61 17.29
C TRP A 160 -11.90 -10.48 18.25
N GLY A 161 -13.14 -10.47 18.72
CA GLY A 161 -13.64 -9.46 19.64
C GLY A 161 -15.05 -8.99 19.30
N GLU A 162 -15.43 -7.85 19.85
CA GLU A 162 -16.77 -7.27 19.63
C GLU A 162 -16.71 -5.82 19.17
N LEU A 163 -17.73 -5.40 18.42
CA LEU A 163 -18.00 -4.02 18.06
C LEU A 163 -19.44 -3.66 18.40
N ASN A 164 -19.65 -2.57 19.14
CA ASN A 164 -20.99 -2.10 19.53
C ASN A 164 -21.85 -3.17 20.23
N GLY A 165 -21.23 -4.03 21.05
CA GLY A 165 -21.91 -5.11 21.76
C GLY A 165 -22.21 -6.37 20.92
N LYS A 166 -21.83 -6.39 19.62
CA LYS A 166 -21.91 -7.57 18.77
C LYS A 166 -20.56 -8.25 18.69
N LYS A 167 -20.48 -9.52 19.14
CA LYS A 167 -19.31 -10.37 18.92
C LYS A 167 -19.23 -10.74 17.44
N LEU A 168 -18.09 -10.51 16.80
CA LEU A 168 -17.90 -10.82 15.38
C LEU A 168 -17.49 -12.28 15.17
N ASP A 169 -18.02 -12.88 14.10
CA ASP A 169 -17.74 -14.25 13.65
C ASP A 169 -17.20 -14.21 12.20
N PHE A 170 -15.90 -14.42 12.03
CA PHE A 170 -15.26 -14.38 10.72
C PHE A 170 -15.52 -15.62 9.84
N SER A 171 -16.50 -16.46 10.20
CA SER A 171 -17.08 -17.45 9.29
C SER A 171 -18.00 -16.81 8.24
N ASN A 172 -18.35 -15.53 8.38
CA ASN A 172 -19.12 -14.76 7.41
C ASN A 172 -18.38 -13.49 6.98
N ASP A 173 -18.55 -13.08 5.73
CA ASP A 173 -17.84 -11.94 5.14
C ASP A 173 -18.34 -10.59 5.70
N GLU A 174 -19.60 -10.47 6.11
CA GLU A 174 -20.14 -9.23 6.67
C GLU A 174 -19.41 -8.79 7.95
N ASP A 175 -19.14 -9.74 8.86
CA ASP A 175 -18.39 -9.45 10.09
C ASP A 175 -16.91 -9.17 9.80
N ARG A 176 -16.32 -9.83 8.81
CA ARG A 176 -14.96 -9.57 8.32
C ARG A 176 -14.83 -8.14 7.74
N ILE A 177 -15.78 -7.75 6.90
CA ILE A 177 -15.88 -6.39 6.34
C ILE A 177 -16.05 -5.37 7.46
N THR A 178 -16.93 -5.65 8.42
CA THR A 178 -17.19 -4.76 9.56
C THR A 178 -15.92 -4.50 10.37
N ALA A 179 -15.12 -5.51 10.65
CA ALA A 179 -13.86 -5.38 11.36
C ALA A 179 -12.85 -4.53 10.58
N CYS A 180 -12.71 -4.76 9.27
CA CYS A 180 -11.80 -3.98 8.41
C CYS A 180 -12.20 -2.50 8.36
N LYS A 181 -13.49 -2.20 8.13
CA LYS A 181 -13.99 -0.82 8.08
C LYS A 181 -13.77 -0.09 9.40
N TRP A 182 -14.05 -0.75 10.52
CA TRP A 182 -13.74 -0.20 11.84
C TRP A 182 -12.25 0.09 12.02
N TYR A 183 -11.37 -0.81 11.59
CA TYR A 183 -9.92 -0.63 11.74
C TYR A 183 -9.39 0.49 10.85
N ILE A 184 -9.89 0.63 9.63
CA ILE A 184 -9.59 1.73 8.72
C ILE A 184 -9.92 3.08 9.38
N ASP A 185 -11.15 3.24 9.90
CA ASP A 185 -11.57 4.48 10.58
C ASP A 185 -10.73 4.74 11.83
N PHE A 186 -10.41 3.71 12.60
CA PHE A 186 -9.57 3.79 13.79
C PHE A 186 -8.16 4.30 13.44
N ILE A 187 -7.52 3.74 12.38
CA ILE A 187 -6.21 4.19 11.92
C ILE A 187 -6.25 5.65 11.46
N ILE A 188 -7.24 6.02 10.63
CA ILE A 188 -7.38 7.40 10.13
C ILE A 188 -7.47 8.38 11.29
N GLN A 189 -8.31 8.10 12.28
CA GLN A 189 -8.44 8.95 13.46
C GLN A 189 -7.11 9.05 14.21
N ARG A 190 -6.47 7.91 14.56
CA ARG A 190 -5.20 7.88 15.30
C ARG A 190 -4.07 8.60 14.56
N PHE A 191 -3.99 8.46 13.23
CA PHE A 191 -2.99 9.15 12.41
C PHE A 191 -3.22 10.67 12.39
N ASN A 192 -4.47 11.12 12.26
CA ASN A 192 -4.81 12.54 12.31
C ASN A 192 -4.50 13.15 13.68
N ASP A 193 -4.81 12.45 14.77
CA ASP A 193 -4.54 12.90 16.14
C ASP A 193 -3.03 13.04 16.41
N ALA A 194 -2.20 12.25 15.73
CA ALA A 194 -0.75 12.34 15.85
C ALA A 194 -0.13 13.60 15.20
N ASN A 195 -0.86 14.30 14.34
CA ASN A 195 -0.54 15.61 13.76
C ASN A 195 0.88 15.71 13.17
N MET A 196 1.25 14.77 12.32
CA MET A 196 2.56 14.71 11.64
C MET A 196 2.72 15.85 10.63
N ARG A 197 3.95 16.37 10.46
CA ARG A 197 4.23 17.54 9.61
C ARG A 197 4.72 17.16 8.23
N ASN A 198 5.56 16.12 8.15
CA ASN A 198 6.37 15.76 6.98
C ASN A 198 5.91 14.48 6.31
N VAL A 199 4.95 13.80 6.94
CA VAL A 199 4.32 12.59 6.40
C VAL A 199 2.82 12.76 6.27
N GLU A 200 2.19 11.96 5.42
CA GLU A 200 0.75 11.89 5.24
C GLU A 200 0.31 10.44 5.02
N LEU A 201 -0.86 10.08 5.52
CA LEU A 201 -1.46 8.77 5.27
C LEU A 201 -1.93 8.75 3.80
N GLN A 202 -1.31 7.87 3.00
CA GLN A 202 -1.64 7.71 1.58
C GLN A 202 -2.65 6.60 1.36
N GLY A 203 -2.63 5.58 2.21
CA GLY A 203 -3.52 4.44 2.01
C GLY A 203 -3.19 3.24 2.87
N PHE A 204 -3.73 2.11 2.44
CA PHE A 204 -3.65 0.86 3.16
C PHE A 204 -3.08 -0.25 2.29
N TYR A 205 -2.29 -1.11 2.89
CA TYR A 205 -1.76 -2.32 2.29
C TYR A 205 -2.58 -3.53 2.74
N TRP A 206 -3.08 -4.31 1.78
CA TRP A 206 -3.75 -5.58 2.07
C TRP A 206 -2.73 -6.66 2.36
N LEU A 207 -2.69 -7.13 3.62
CA LEU A 207 -1.61 -7.98 4.11
C LEU A 207 -1.63 -9.41 3.55
N ALA A 208 -2.81 -9.95 3.18
CA ALA A 208 -2.88 -11.25 2.53
C ALA A 208 -2.30 -11.20 1.12
N GLU A 209 -1.26 -11.98 0.86
CA GLU A 209 -0.50 -11.96 -0.41
C GLU A 209 -1.18 -12.75 -1.55
N GLU A 210 -2.35 -13.33 -1.29
CA GLU A 210 -3.21 -14.02 -2.26
C GLU A 210 -4.69 -13.73 -1.99
N ALA A 211 -5.54 -13.91 -3.00
CA ALA A 211 -6.96 -13.59 -2.91
C ALA A 211 -7.84 -14.72 -2.37
N THR A 212 -7.30 -15.90 -2.12
CA THR A 212 -8.03 -17.13 -1.80
C THR A 212 -9.09 -16.94 -0.70
N ASN A 213 -8.74 -16.25 0.38
CA ASN A 213 -9.62 -16.04 1.53
C ASN A 213 -10.44 -14.73 1.48
N THR A 214 -10.19 -13.85 0.52
CA THR A 214 -10.67 -12.47 0.58
C THR A 214 -11.31 -11.98 -0.71
N ARG A 215 -11.24 -12.76 -1.79
CA ARG A 215 -11.76 -12.44 -3.13
C ARG A 215 -13.21 -11.95 -3.13
N THR A 216 -14.06 -12.52 -2.26
CA THR A 216 -15.48 -12.22 -2.23
C THR A 216 -15.79 -10.81 -1.72
N PHE A 217 -14.92 -10.20 -0.93
CA PHE A 217 -15.22 -8.93 -0.25
C PHE A 217 -14.12 -7.87 -0.32
N VAL A 218 -12.88 -8.18 -0.72
CA VAL A 218 -11.78 -7.20 -0.71
C VAL A 218 -12.11 -5.97 -1.55
N HIS A 219 -12.86 -6.12 -2.63
CA HIS A 219 -13.34 -5.00 -3.45
C HIS A 219 -14.23 -4.01 -2.64
N GLU A 220 -15.04 -4.51 -1.71
CA GLU A 220 -15.86 -3.64 -0.84
C GLU A 220 -14.98 -2.85 0.13
N ILE A 221 -13.91 -3.46 0.65
CA ILE A 221 -12.92 -2.78 1.49
C ILE A 221 -12.20 -1.70 0.68
N ALA A 222 -11.79 -2.02 -0.56
CA ALA A 222 -11.14 -1.05 -1.45
C ALA A 222 -12.06 0.16 -1.72
N ASN A 223 -13.33 -0.07 -2.04
CA ASN A 223 -14.30 1.02 -2.21
C ASN A 223 -14.43 1.87 -0.95
N TYR A 224 -14.46 1.25 0.23
CA TYR A 224 -14.51 1.99 1.49
C TYR A 224 -13.28 2.87 1.73
N VAL A 225 -12.08 2.41 1.34
CA VAL A 225 -10.84 3.18 1.38
C VAL A 225 -10.90 4.33 0.37
N HIS A 226 -11.40 4.08 -0.85
CA HIS A 226 -11.57 5.11 -1.88
C HIS A 226 -12.55 6.22 -1.47
N ASP A 227 -13.63 5.88 -0.75
CA ASP A 227 -14.58 6.88 -0.18
C ASP A 227 -13.90 7.82 0.82
N LYS A 228 -12.77 7.41 1.43
CA LYS A 228 -11.91 8.25 2.27
C LYS A 228 -10.84 9.01 1.48
N MET A 229 -10.83 8.90 0.14
CA MET A 229 -9.80 9.45 -0.77
C MET A 229 -8.39 8.90 -0.49
N LEU A 230 -8.31 7.65 -0.08
CA LEU A 230 -7.08 6.89 0.17
C LEU A 230 -6.95 5.75 -0.82
N SER A 231 -5.76 5.19 -0.95
CA SER A 231 -5.43 4.15 -1.92
C SER A 231 -5.29 2.77 -1.28
N MET A 232 -5.58 1.73 -2.06
CA MET A 232 -5.33 0.33 -1.68
C MET A 232 -4.12 -0.23 -2.42
N TYR A 233 -3.18 -0.78 -1.66
CA TYR A 233 -1.93 -1.37 -2.13
C TYR A 233 -1.91 -2.86 -1.91
N TRP A 234 -1.27 -3.60 -2.82
CA TRP A 234 -1.12 -5.04 -2.72
C TRP A 234 0.24 -5.52 -3.21
N ILE A 235 0.79 -6.55 -2.56
CA ILE A 235 2.07 -7.15 -2.93
C ILE A 235 1.89 -8.67 -3.04
N PRO A 236 1.26 -9.17 -4.12
CA PRO A 236 1.05 -10.59 -4.33
C PRO A 236 2.34 -11.30 -4.75
N TYR A 237 2.54 -12.55 -4.29
CA TYR A 237 3.69 -13.33 -4.72
C TYR A 237 3.52 -13.91 -6.14
N PHE A 238 4.62 -14.35 -6.72
CA PHE A 238 4.70 -14.87 -8.09
C PHE A 238 3.67 -15.97 -8.36
N LYS A 239 2.68 -15.66 -9.19
CA LYS A 239 1.56 -16.53 -9.56
C LYS A 239 0.64 -16.93 -8.38
N SER A 240 0.56 -16.13 -7.32
CA SER A 240 -0.42 -16.32 -6.26
C SER A 240 -1.85 -16.26 -6.80
N ASP A 241 -2.81 -16.77 -6.05
CA ASP A 241 -4.22 -16.65 -6.45
C ASP A 241 -4.64 -15.17 -6.53
N GLY A 242 -5.22 -14.78 -7.66
CA GLY A 242 -5.74 -13.43 -7.91
C GLY A 242 -4.72 -12.37 -8.33
N TYR A 243 -3.40 -12.68 -8.42
CA TYR A 243 -2.38 -11.68 -8.75
C TYR A 243 -2.69 -10.91 -10.04
N ASN A 244 -3.25 -11.58 -11.05
CA ASN A 244 -3.60 -11.01 -12.35
C ASN A 244 -4.96 -10.30 -12.39
N GLU A 245 -5.71 -10.37 -11.29
CA GLU A 245 -7.02 -9.74 -11.11
C GLU A 245 -6.96 -8.48 -10.22
N TRP A 246 -5.78 -8.04 -9.82
CA TRP A 246 -5.57 -6.99 -8.82
C TRP A 246 -6.43 -5.74 -9.03
N LYS A 247 -6.62 -5.30 -10.28
CA LYS A 247 -7.48 -4.13 -10.58
C LYS A 247 -8.95 -4.40 -10.30
N SER A 248 -9.45 -5.57 -10.70
CA SER A 248 -10.85 -5.95 -10.45
C SER A 248 -11.12 -6.25 -8.97
N LEU A 249 -10.09 -6.57 -8.20
CA LEU A 249 -10.15 -6.69 -6.75
C LEU A 249 -10.15 -5.33 -6.04
N GLY A 250 -9.93 -4.23 -6.78
CA GLY A 250 -10.02 -2.86 -6.26
C GLY A 250 -8.71 -2.22 -5.83
N PHE A 251 -7.57 -2.84 -6.11
CA PHE A 251 -6.27 -2.26 -5.76
C PHE A 251 -5.87 -1.15 -6.74
N ASP A 252 -5.30 -0.05 -6.23
CA ASP A 252 -4.80 1.07 -7.02
C ASP A 252 -3.39 0.80 -7.52
N GLN A 253 -2.58 0.11 -6.71
CA GLN A 253 -1.22 -0.25 -7.06
C GLN A 253 -0.90 -1.65 -6.52
N ALA A 254 -0.33 -2.50 -7.39
CA ALA A 254 0.11 -3.83 -7.02
C ALA A 254 1.56 -4.05 -7.43
N PHE A 255 2.37 -4.63 -6.53
CA PHE A 255 3.78 -4.92 -6.73
C PHE A 255 3.99 -6.43 -6.73
N LEU A 256 4.41 -6.99 -7.85
CA LEU A 256 4.61 -8.44 -7.95
C LEU A 256 5.91 -8.85 -7.28
N GLN A 257 5.84 -9.77 -6.30
CA GLN A 257 7.01 -10.41 -5.69
C GLN A 257 7.54 -11.52 -6.62
N PRO A 258 8.82 -11.52 -7.02
CA PRO A 258 9.40 -12.65 -7.77
C PRO A 258 9.57 -13.93 -6.96
N ASN A 259 9.60 -13.86 -5.62
CA ASN A 259 9.92 -14.99 -4.73
C ASN A 259 11.25 -15.66 -5.10
N HIS A 260 12.27 -14.82 -5.38
CA HIS A 260 13.57 -15.30 -5.82
C HIS A 260 14.60 -15.34 -4.69
N PHE A 261 14.73 -14.27 -3.90
CA PHE A 261 15.84 -14.06 -2.96
C PHE A 261 16.01 -15.19 -1.94
N PHE A 262 14.91 -15.71 -1.42
CA PHE A 262 14.90 -16.61 -0.26
C PHE A 262 15.26 -18.05 -0.58
N ASN A 263 15.11 -18.48 -1.83
CA ASN A 263 15.31 -19.88 -2.26
C ASN A 263 16.37 -19.98 -3.36
N ASP A 264 17.52 -20.56 -3.01
CA ASP A 264 18.69 -20.68 -3.90
C ASP A 264 18.45 -21.64 -5.08
N THR A 265 17.40 -22.46 -5.04
CA THR A 265 17.03 -23.34 -6.18
C THR A 265 16.29 -22.58 -7.29
N ILE A 266 15.81 -21.38 -7.01
CA ILE A 266 15.12 -20.55 -7.99
C ILE A 266 16.16 -19.79 -8.82
N PRO A 267 16.20 -19.97 -10.16
CA PRO A 267 17.19 -19.33 -11.01
C PRO A 267 16.92 -17.81 -11.16
N ASP A 268 17.96 -17.05 -11.50
CA ASP A 268 17.87 -15.60 -11.68
C ASP A 268 16.93 -15.17 -12.81
N SER A 269 16.67 -16.06 -13.80
CA SER A 269 15.67 -15.84 -14.84
C SER A 269 14.24 -15.64 -14.31
N ARG A 270 13.97 -16.08 -13.06
CA ARG A 270 12.68 -15.81 -12.37
C ARG A 270 12.39 -14.31 -12.27
N ILE A 271 13.42 -13.49 -12.12
CA ILE A 271 13.26 -12.03 -12.05
C ILE A 271 12.77 -11.52 -13.40
N ASP A 272 13.36 -11.99 -14.50
CA ASP A 272 12.91 -11.61 -15.85
C ASP A 272 11.47 -12.08 -16.13
N ASP A 273 11.15 -13.33 -15.75
CA ASP A 273 9.78 -13.86 -15.87
C ASP A 273 8.77 -13.02 -15.10
N ALA A 274 9.10 -12.63 -13.85
CA ALA A 274 8.24 -11.79 -13.04
C ALA A 274 8.07 -10.39 -13.66
N CYS A 275 9.13 -9.78 -14.18
CA CYS A 275 9.07 -8.49 -14.89
C CYS A 275 8.14 -8.56 -16.11
N GLN A 276 8.19 -9.66 -16.89
CA GLN A 276 7.30 -9.84 -18.05
C GLN A 276 5.84 -10.02 -17.61
N ILE A 277 5.59 -10.77 -16.56
CA ILE A 277 4.25 -10.94 -15.99
C ILE A 277 3.72 -9.58 -15.48
N ALA A 278 4.50 -8.86 -14.68
CA ALA A 278 4.10 -7.56 -14.15
C ALA A 278 3.75 -6.59 -15.29
N LYS A 279 4.58 -6.53 -16.32
CA LYS A 279 4.31 -5.72 -17.52
C LYS A 279 3.00 -6.11 -18.22
N SER A 280 2.72 -7.41 -18.33
CA SER A 280 1.52 -7.93 -19.02
C SER A 280 0.22 -7.55 -18.30
N TYR A 281 0.26 -7.44 -16.97
CA TYR A 281 -0.89 -7.09 -16.13
C TYR A 281 -0.87 -5.66 -15.61
N GLY A 282 0.12 -4.84 -16.03
CA GLY A 282 0.25 -3.45 -15.60
C GLY A 282 0.52 -3.32 -14.11
N MET A 283 1.30 -4.23 -13.56
CA MET A 283 1.75 -4.23 -12.16
C MET A 283 3.10 -3.54 -12.02
N SER A 284 3.38 -3.08 -10.83
CA SER A 284 4.70 -2.69 -10.35
C SER A 284 5.49 -3.91 -9.84
N MET A 285 6.73 -3.72 -9.38
CA MET A 285 7.58 -4.82 -8.95
C MET A 285 8.01 -4.65 -7.50
N GLU A 286 8.15 -5.77 -6.78
CA GLU A 286 8.86 -5.79 -5.51
C GLU A 286 10.30 -6.31 -5.70
N MET A 287 11.25 -5.59 -5.12
CA MET A 287 12.63 -6.04 -4.96
C MET A 287 12.79 -6.66 -3.57
N GLU A 288 13.16 -7.94 -3.53
CA GLU A 288 13.27 -8.70 -2.29
C GLU A 288 14.73 -8.90 -1.89
N PHE A 289 15.07 -8.53 -0.67
CA PHE A 289 16.34 -8.86 -0.01
C PHE A 289 16.15 -8.80 1.51
N ASP A 290 17.08 -9.35 2.28
CA ASP A 290 17.13 -9.24 3.73
C ASP A 290 18.59 -9.15 4.22
N GLU A 291 18.82 -9.26 5.51
CA GLU A 291 20.15 -9.15 6.13
C GLU A 291 21.18 -10.12 5.54
N ARG A 292 20.72 -11.17 4.85
CA ARG A 292 21.60 -12.08 4.12
C ARG A 292 22.20 -11.47 2.86
N ALA A 293 21.74 -10.29 2.43
CA ALA A 293 22.38 -9.53 1.35
C ALA A 293 23.72 -8.91 1.76
N THR A 294 23.99 -8.80 3.08
CA THR A 294 25.30 -8.36 3.59
C THR A 294 26.40 -9.37 3.25
N GLU A 295 27.64 -8.92 3.30
CA GLU A 295 28.82 -9.77 3.07
C GLU A 295 28.81 -11.01 3.98
N GLN A 296 28.47 -10.84 5.26
CA GLN A 296 28.36 -11.92 6.23
C GLN A 296 27.18 -12.87 5.94
N GLY A 297 26.10 -12.35 5.38
CA GLY A 297 24.89 -13.11 5.08
C GLY A 297 24.99 -14.02 3.85
N GLY A 298 25.96 -13.74 2.96
CA GLY A 298 26.33 -14.61 1.86
C GLY A 298 25.41 -14.63 0.64
N LYS A 299 24.35 -13.79 0.61
CA LYS A 299 23.41 -13.68 -0.53
C LYS A 299 23.51 -12.37 -1.30
N ARG A 300 24.66 -11.68 -1.23
CA ARG A 300 24.93 -10.45 -1.97
C ARG A 300 24.61 -10.57 -3.46
N ASN A 301 25.02 -11.68 -4.09
CA ASN A 301 24.75 -11.93 -5.52
C ASN A 301 23.26 -12.07 -5.86
N ARG A 302 22.43 -12.53 -4.94
CA ARG A 302 20.99 -12.59 -5.17
C ARG A 302 20.36 -11.17 -5.19
N MET A 303 20.83 -10.27 -4.32
CA MET A 303 20.42 -8.86 -4.38
C MET A 303 20.93 -8.16 -5.65
N LYS A 304 22.18 -8.43 -6.06
CA LYS A 304 22.72 -7.92 -7.33
C LYS A 304 21.93 -8.44 -8.54
N ALA A 305 21.48 -9.69 -8.52
CA ALA A 305 20.64 -10.24 -9.59
C ALA A 305 19.31 -9.45 -9.74
N TYR A 306 18.72 -8.94 -8.63
CA TYR A 306 17.57 -8.04 -8.71
C TYR A 306 17.94 -6.70 -9.36
N ILE A 307 19.03 -6.07 -8.95
CA ILE A 307 19.48 -4.79 -9.52
C ILE A 307 19.71 -4.94 -11.02
N ASP A 308 20.43 -5.98 -11.43
CA ASP A 308 20.74 -6.27 -12.83
C ASP A 308 19.48 -6.61 -13.64
N GLY A 309 18.59 -7.45 -13.08
CA GLY A 309 17.34 -7.83 -13.70
C GLY A 309 16.40 -6.65 -13.90
N PHE A 310 16.28 -5.79 -12.89
CA PHE A 310 15.44 -4.59 -12.95
C PHE A 310 16.00 -3.56 -13.93
N ASN A 311 17.32 -3.37 -13.99
CA ASN A 311 17.97 -2.53 -15.00
C ASN A 311 17.70 -3.08 -16.41
N ARG A 312 17.95 -4.38 -16.64
CA ARG A 312 17.78 -5.04 -17.95
C ARG A 312 16.33 -4.97 -18.46
N ASN A 313 15.35 -5.02 -17.55
CA ASN A 313 13.93 -4.91 -17.89
C ASN A 313 13.37 -3.46 -17.82
N ASN A 314 14.20 -2.47 -17.56
CA ASN A 314 13.84 -1.05 -17.41
C ASN A 314 12.83 -0.79 -16.28
N ILE A 315 12.83 -1.60 -15.22
CA ILE A 315 11.92 -1.45 -14.08
C ILE A 315 12.16 -0.12 -13.38
N PHE A 316 13.40 0.19 -13.03
CA PHE A 316 13.73 1.45 -12.35
C PHE A 316 13.40 2.72 -13.14
N GLU A 317 13.30 2.63 -14.47
CA GLU A 317 12.95 3.77 -15.31
C GLU A 317 11.45 3.97 -15.54
N LYS A 318 10.69 2.86 -15.61
CA LYS A 318 9.32 2.85 -16.12
C LYS A 318 8.27 2.43 -15.12
N THR A 319 8.67 1.82 -13.99
CA THR A 319 7.78 1.15 -13.06
C THR A 319 8.04 1.66 -11.64
N ASP A 320 7.04 1.63 -10.79
CA ASP A 320 7.20 1.87 -9.36
C ASP A 320 7.78 0.62 -8.71
N VAL A 321 8.46 0.78 -7.57
CA VAL A 321 9.15 -0.34 -6.91
C VAL A 321 8.84 -0.34 -5.41
N ALA A 322 8.43 -1.50 -4.89
CA ALA A 322 8.44 -1.79 -3.46
C ALA A 322 9.75 -2.49 -3.09
N TYR A 323 10.22 -2.28 -1.87
CA TYR A 323 11.49 -2.84 -1.40
C TYR A 323 11.26 -3.58 -0.10
N TYR A 324 11.17 -4.92 -0.18
CA TYR A 324 11.25 -5.77 0.99
C TYR A 324 12.71 -5.91 1.40
N GLN A 325 13.02 -5.62 2.65
CA GLN A 325 14.40 -5.56 3.15
C GLN A 325 14.61 -6.29 4.49
N GLY A 326 13.79 -7.29 4.78
CA GLY A 326 13.84 -8.00 6.05
C GLY A 326 13.46 -7.10 7.23
N ASN A 327 14.26 -7.11 8.30
CA ASN A 327 14.06 -6.18 9.41
C ASN A 327 14.63 -4.79 9.08
N ASP A 328 15.92 -4.73 8.65
CA ASP A 328 16.64 -3.48 8.43
C ASP A 328 17.89 -3.66 7.54
N ALA A 329 17.85 -4.56 6.56
CA ALA A 329 19.00 -4.87 5.72
C ALA A 329 19.60 -3.65 5.03
N PHE A 330 18.80 -2.68 4.62
CA PHE A 330 19.28 -1.46 3.99
C PHE A 330 20.13 -0.60 4.95
N TYR A 331 19.75 -0.56 6.24
CA TYR A 331 20.56 0.06 7.30
C TYR A 331 21.86 -0.72 7.52
N GLN A 332 21.79 -2.05 7.61
CA GLN A 332 22.97 -2.89 7.80
C GLN A 332 23.97 -2.78 6.65
N LEU A 333 23.49 -2.67 5.41
CA LEU A 333 24.35 -2.40 4.25
C LEU A 333 25.04 -1.03 4.34
N ARG A 334 24.33 0.00 4.81
CA ARG A 334 24.93 1.36 4.94
C ARG A 334 26.05 1.43 5.95
N TYR A 335 25.95 0.69 7.04
CA TYR A 335 26.89 0.74 8.17
C TYR A 335 27.73 -0.53 8.31
N GLY A 336 27.71 -1.41 7.31
CA GLY A 336 28.45 -2.66 7.26
C GLY A 336 29.90 -2.52 6.78
N THR A 337 30.40 -3.55 6.11
CA THR A 337 31.75 -3.56 5.51
C THR A 337 31.84 -2.63 4.28
N GLU A 338 33.04 -2.43 3.76
CA GLU A 338 33.23 -1.69 2.49
C GLU A 338 32.36 -2.27 1.36
N ASN A 339 32.30 -3.60 1.25
CA ASN A 339 31.47 -4.27 0.27
C ASN A 339 29.99 -4.03 0.48
N ASP A 340 29.52 -3.97 1.74
CA ASP A 340 28.13 -3.66 2.07
C ASP A 340 27.78 -2.22 1.69
N VAL A 341 28.66 -1.27 2.02
CA VAL A 341 28.49 0.15 1.67
C VAL A 341 28.48 0.35 0.15
N GLU A 342 29.29 -0.40 -0.60
CA GLU A 342 29.26 -0.36 -2.07
C GLU A 342 27.87 -0.78 -2.61
N LEU A 343 27.30 -1.88 -2.09
CA LEU A 343 25.98 -2.36 -2.51
C LEU A 343 24.87 -1.40 -2.09
N TYR A 344 24.95 -0.81 -0.88
CA TYR A 344 24.07 0.26 -0.45
C TYR A 344 24.10 1.43 -1.44
N ASN A 345 25.30 1.93 -1.74
CA ASN A 345 25.49 3.08 -2.63
C ASN A 345 24.99 2.81 -4.05
N GLU A 346 25.15 1.58 -4.56
CA GLU A 346 24.61 1.16 -5.85
C GLU A 346 23.09 1.36 -5.89
N LEU A 347 22.37 0.76 -4.93
CA LEU A 347 20.91 0.87 -4.88
C LEU A 347 20.44 2.28 -4.52
N ALA A 348 21.04 2.92 -3.51
CA ALA A 348 20.66 4.27 -3.07
C ALA A 348 20.83 5.30 -4.22
N SER A 349 21.90 5.19 -5.02
CA SER A 349 22.11 6.09 -6.18
C SER A 349 21.04 5.90 -7.26
N ILE A 350 20.53 4.69 -7.45
CA ILE A 350 19.41 4.41 -8.37
C ILE A 350 18.14 5.10 -7.85
N ILE A 351 17.81 4.88 -6.58
CA ILE A 351 16.62 5.48 -5.95
C ILE A 351 16.72 7.01 -5.97
N ALA A 352 17.86 7.58 -5.59
CA ALA A 352 18.10 9.02 -5.59
C ALA A 352 17.87 9.65 -6.98
N LYS A 353 18.36 9.02 -8.05
CA LYS A 353 18.14 9.48 -9.43
C LYS A 353 16.67 9.42 -9.82
N ARG A 354 15.96 8.38 -9.39
CA ARG A 354 14.52 8.24 -9.61
C ARG A 354 13.77 9.36 -8.90
N GLN A 355 14.05 9.60 -7.61
CA GLN A 355 13.43 10.65 -6.82
C GLN A 355 13.71 12.06 -7.36
N LYS A 356 14.94 12.36 -7.74
CA LYS A 356 15.30 13.65 -8.37
C LYS A 356 14.46 13.94 -9.61
N LYS A 357 14.16 12.91 -10.41
CA LYS A 357 13.32 13.05 -11.62
C LYS A 357 11.86 13.37 -11.29
N TYR A 358 11.33 12.88 -10.15
CA TYR A 358 9.93 13.09 -9.76
C TYR A 358 9.72 14.38 -8.96
N ILE A 359 10.67 14.78 -8.12
CA ILE A 359 10.60 16.02 -7.34
C ILE A 359 10.66 17.27 -8.24
N ASN A 360 11.35 17.18 -9.39
CA ASN A 360 11.54 18.29 -10.33
C ASN A 360 10.43 18.39 -11.40
N LYS A 361 9.39 17.57 -11.34
CA LYS A 361 8.19 17.65 -12.20
C LYS A 361 7.05 18.35 -11.50
#